data_91fe50891d73cdbb35f833f76db4ff87
#
_entry.id   91fe50891d73cdbb35f833f76db4ff87
#
_cell.length_a   1.000
_cell.length_b   1.000
_cell.length_c   1.000
_cell.angle_alpha   90.00
_cell.angle_beta   90.00
_cell.angle_gamma   90.00
#
_symmetry.space_group_name_H-M   'P 1'
#
loop_
_entity.id
_entity.type
_entity.pdbx_description
1 polymer ?
#
loop_
_entity_poly.entity_id
_entity_poly.type
_entity_poly.pdbx_seq_one_letter_code
_entity_poly.pdbx_strand_id
1 'polypeptide(L)'
;MQTGERLQRKAWATEIWRRLGGLVLALVVLLLGIACSSPDGSVTSPPGLIPPPPQPGSQSIPMAVRTLGNSRFKLLGLTVGVAGGEAEVLLDTGSAGLRILSSAAGRFGLERTGIPSTVTFADGTRFIGVLARVPFSLGGIQSREPVTVQLIDQVTCVESLVATCSDNLFGPGRPFAGILGTSLDERSPDRELFSPLTRLPGNFRSGYIVQTGGFNSVQGLFTVGLTDANTAGFNFRQLPQVGSFLDGTPIWRDEALQVAYSISNTSIQNTLSPTLFDSGASDIFLNARLLGAAPFSTATLPPGAEWRAVLEGAFDYRIRVGFPVTPSRDRIFVNGNQGVQLLGMPLFFNADVAFDIERGRIGFRLR
;
A
#
# COMPACT_ATOMS: atom_id res chain seq x y z
N MET A 1 -37.91 -44.41 -11.92
CA MET A 1 -38.02 -43.87 -13.31
C MET A 1 -37.47 -42.46 -13.28
N GLN A 2 -36.15 -42.29 -13.37
CA GLN A 2 -35.46 -40.98 -13.59
C GLN A 2 -33.96 -41.26 -13.82
N THR A 3 -33.64 -41.85 -14.92
CA THR A 3 -32.26 -42.06 -15.38
C THR A 3 -32.26 -42.03 -16.93
N GLY A 4 -32.46 -40.87 -17.52
CA GLY A 4 -32.54 -40.77 -18.99
C GLY A 4 -32.11 -39.44 -19.61
N GLU A 5 -31.85 -38.40 -18.82
CA GLU A 5 -31.66 -37.05 -19.43
C GLU A 5 -30.22 -36.47 -19.28
N ARG A 6 -29.27 -37.20 -18.73
CA ARG A 6 -27.88 -36.69 -18.56
C ARG A 6 -26.87 -37.08 -19.62
N LEU A 7 -27.30 -37.84 -20.64
CA LEU A 7 -26.39 -38.35 -21.69
C LEU A 7 -26.48 -37.65 -23.04
N GLN A 8 -27.45 -36.73 -23.25
CA GLN A 8 -27.61 -36.04 -24.54
C GLN A 8 -26.92 -34.65 -24.62
N ARG A 9 -26.36 -34.12 -23.55
CA ARG A 9 -25.68 -32.80 -23.57
C ARG A 9 -24.16 -32.83 -23.82
N LYS A 10 -23.54 -33.99 -23.97
CA LYS A 10 -22.10 -34.12 -24.26
C LYS A 10 -21.74 -34.39 -25.73
N ALA A 11 -22.70 -34.54 -26.59
CA ALA A 11 -22.46 -34.88 -28.02
C ALA A 11 -22.46 -33.66 -28.96
N TRP A 12 -22.84 -32.47 -28.52
CA TRP A 12 -22.95 -31.28 -29.39
C TRP A 12 -21.72 -30.32 -29.33
N ALA A 13 -20.78 -30.56 -28.46
CA ALA A 13 -19.58 -29.71 -28.32
C ALA A 13 -18.38 -30.12 -29.17
N THR A 14 -18.41 -31.33 -29.79
CA THR A 14 -17.25 -31.89 -30.54
C THR A 14 -17.37 -31.77 -32.06
N GLU A 15 -18.50 -31.38 -32.60
CA GLU A 15 -18.72 -31.33 -34.06
C GLU A 15 -18.44 -29.93 -34.67
N ILE A 16 -18.30 -28.86 -33.87
CA ILE A 16 -18.09 -27.50 -34.38
C ILE A 16 -16.62 -27.17 -34.64
N TRP A 17 -15.69 -27.90 -34.00
CA TRP A 17 -14.24 -27.63 -34.16
C TRP A 17 -13.55 -28.32 -35.32
N ARG A 18 -14.27 -29.13 -36.11
CA ARG A 18 -13.70 -29.89 -37.25
C ARG A 18 -13.91 -29.25 -38.63
N ARG A 19 -14.65 -28.13 -38.77
CA ARG A 19 -14.94 -27.46 -40.04
C ARG A 19 -14.33 -26.08 -40.26
N LEU A 20 -13.45 -25.59 -39.33
CA LEU A 20 -12.77 -24.31 -39.50
C LEU A 20 -11.22 -24.43 -39.56
N GLY A 21 -10.69 -25.60 -39.81
CA GLY A 21 -9.28 -25.87 -39.96
C GLY A 21 -8.85 -26.04 -41.42
N GLY A 22 -9.08 -25.08 -42.27
CA GLY A 22 -8.60 -25.23 -43.64
C GLY A 22 -8.93 -24.03 -44.50
N LEU A 23 -8.25 -22.91 -44.32
CA LEU A 23 -8.00 -21.88 -45.35
C LEU A 23 -7.32 -20.64 -44.69
N VAL A 24 -6.02 -20.68 -44.48
CA VAL A 24 -5.14 -19.51 -44.56
C VAL A 24 -3.72 -20.02 -44.76
N LEU A 25 -3.36 -20.24 -45.99
CA LEU A 25 -1.95 -20.18 -46.44
C LEU A 25 -1.92 -19.51 -47.80
N ALA A 26 -1.08 -18.53 -47.93
CA ALA A 26 -0.69 -17.79 -49.13
C ALA A 26 -1.36 -16.42 -49.33
N LEU A 27 -0.69 -15.40 -48.78
CA LEU A 27 -0.39 -14.20 -49.59
C LEU A 27 0.99 -13.64 -49.15
N VAL A 28 1.91 -13.77 -50.07
CA VAL A 28 3.30 -13.38 -50.05
C VAL A 28 3.40 -11.90 -50.37
N VAL A 29 4.14 -11.18 -49.54
CA VAL A 29 5.09 -10.09 -49.85
C VAL A 29 4.84 -9.25 -51.10
N LEU A 30 4.48 -8.00 -50.92
CA LEU A 30 4.90 -6.92 -51.80
C LEU A 30 5.42 -5.75 -50.95
N LEU A 31 6.72 -5.59 -50.99
CA LEU A 31 7.46 -4.44 -50.47
C LEU A 31 7.15 -3.21 -51.34
N LEU A 32 6.43 -2.24 -50.80
CA LEU A 32 6.50 -0.86 -51.27
C LEU A 32 6.88 0.02 -50.08
N GLY A 33 8.09 0.46 -50.12
CA GLY A 33 8.62 1.46 -49.18
C GLY A 33 7.84 2.77 -49.32
N ILE A 34 7.11 3.09 -48.26
CA ILE A 34 6.64 4.43 -47.96
C ILE A 34 7.39 4.87 -46.74
N ALA A 35 8.36 5.75 -46.96
CA ALA A 35 9.02 6.49 -45.86
C ALA A 35 7.97 7.40 -45.24
N CYS A 36 7.33 6.95 -44.18
CA CYS A 36 6.60 7.82 -43.28
C CYS A 36 7.64 8.46 -42.34
N SER A 37 7.94 9.73 -42.60
CA SER A 37 8.54 10.60 -41.62
C SER A 37 7.64 10.65 -40.38
N SER A 38 8.09 10.01 -39.31
CA SER A 38 7.47 10.11 -38.00
C SER A 38 7.56 11.57 -37.54
N PRO A 39 6.45 12.21 -37.14
CA PRO A 39 6.60 13.43 -36.38
C PRO A 39 7.29 13.07 -35.07
N ASP A 40 8.40 13.71 -34.76
CA ASP A 40 9.07 13.69 -33.47
C ASP A 40 8.11 14.18 -32.39
N GLY A 41 7.21 13.32 -31.99
CA GLY A 41 6.52 13.41 -30.71
C GLY A 41 7.49 12.92 -29.64
N SER A 42 8.36 13.79 -29.16
CA SER A 42 9.09 13.56 -27.93
C SER A 42 8.07 13.38 -26.81
N VAL A 43 7.70 12.13 -26.55
CA VAL A 43 7.03 11.77 -25.29
C VAL A 43 8.06 12.08 -24.21
N THR A 44 8.00 13.28 -23.65
CA THR A 44 8.74 13.61 -22.44
C THR A 44 8.22 12.67 -21.36
N SER A 45 9.01 11.66 -21.05
CA SER A 45 8.77 10.86 -19.85
C SER A 45 8.60 11.83 -18.68
N PRO A 46 7.59 11.62 -17.79
CA PRO A 46 7.47 12.46 -16.62
C PRO A 46 8.82 12.44 -15.88
N PRO A 47 9.27 13.56 -15.35
CA PRO A 47 10.56 13.64 -14.68
C PRO A 47 10.61 12.56 -13.63
N GLY A 48 11.49 11.59 -13.79
CA GLY A 48 11.72 10.53 -12.80
C GLY A 48 12.09 11.20 -11.48
N LEU A 49 11.63 10.63 -10.36
CA LEU A 49 12.07 11.08 -9.04
C LEU A 49 13.60 10.97 -9.00
N ILE A 50 14.27 12.12 -8.93
CA ILE A 50 15.73 12.16 -8.76
C ILE A 50 15.97 11.98 -7.25
N PRO A 51 16.69 10.92 -6.83
CA PRO A 51 17.06 10.79 -5.43
C PRO A 51 17.82 12.05 -4.98
N PRO A 52 17.48 12.60 -3.80
CA PRO A 52 18.28 13.69 -3.26
C PRO A 52 19.74 13.23 -3.06
N PRO A 53 20.71 14.14 -3.11
CA PRO A 53 22.10 13.78 -2.87
C PRO A 53 22.24 13.10 -1.50
N PRO A 54 23.13 12.09 -1.37
CA PRO A 54 23.34 11.37 -0.12
C PRO A 54 23.63 12.34 1.03
N GLN A 55 22.88 12.18 2.13
CA GLN A 55 23.05 12.98 3.33
C GLN A 55 23.58 12.07 4.44
N PRO A 56 24.52 12.52 5.30
CA PRO A 56 24.93 11.74 6.46
C PRO A 56 23.73 11.31 7.31
N GLY A 57 23.55 10.00 7.50
CA GLY A 57 22.44 9.44 8.28
C GLY A 57 21.07 9.48 7.58
N SER A 58 21.04 9.67 6.26
CA SER A 58 19.84 9.57 5.43
C SER A 58 20.14 8.80 4.15
N GLN A 59 19.20 7.97 3.71
CA GLN A 59 19.30 7.20 2.47
C GLN A 59 17.96 7.05 1.80
N SER A 60 17.93 7.34 0.48
CA SER A 60 16.76 7.09 -0.38
C SER A 60 16.89 5.73 -1.07
N ILE A 61 15.85 4.92 -0.95
CA ILE A 61 15.77 3.54 -1.44
C ILE A 61 14.69 3.51 -2.52
N PRO A 62 14.98 2.98 -3.71
CA PRO A 62 13.97 2.82 -4.74
C PRO A 62 12.80 1.95 -4.26
N MET A 63 11.60 2.37 -4.61
CA MET A 63 10.34 1.72 -4.27
C MET A 63 9.54 1.50 -5.54
N ALA A 64 8.96 0.32 -5.71
CA ALA A 64 8.09 0.01 -6.84
C ALA A 64 6.67 0.55 -6.58
N VAL A 65 6.04 1.11 -7.62
CA VAL A 65 4.59 1.37 -7.63
C VAL A 65 3.93 0.28 -8.45
N ARG A 66 3.36 -0.73 -7.78
CA ARG A 66 2.77 -1.91 -8.41
C ARG A 66 1.33 -1.66 -8.78
N THR A 67 1.00 -1.85 -10.06
CA THR A 67 -0.40 -1.88 -10.52
C THR A 67 -0.93 -3.30 -10.34
N LEU A 68 -2.06 -3.44 -9.66
CA LEU A 68 -2.66 -4.72 -9.32
C LEU A 68 -3.88 -4.99 -10.21
N GLY A 69 -4.00 -6.23 -10.68
CA GLY A 69 -5.09 -6.66 -11.56
C GLY A 69 -5.17 -5.87 -12.86
N ASN A 70 -6.39 -5.72 -13.38
CA ASN A 70 -6.64 -5.05 -14.67
C ASN A 70 -6.59 -3.51 -14.55
N SER A 71 -5.67 -2.93 -13.76
CA SER A 71 -5.29 -1.54 -14.00
C SER A 71 -5.58 -0.45 -12.97
N ARG A 72 -6.20 -0.73 -11.84
CA ARG A 72 -6.72 0.43 -11.09
C ARG A 72 -6.10 0.60 -9.71
N PHE A 73 -5.72 -0.49 -9.09
CA PHE A 73 -5.16 -0.45 -7.76
C PHE A 73 -3.65 -0.36 -7.84
N LYS A 74 -3.10 0.57 -7.10
CA LYS A 74 -1.65 0.70 -6.98
C LYS A 74 -1.26 0.63 -5.52
N LEU A 75 -0.22 -0.14 -5.25
CA LEU A 75 0.39 -0.28 -3.94
C LEU A 75 1.91 -0.13 -4.06
N LEU A 76 2.56 0.08 -2.93
CA LEU A 76 3.99 0.34 -2.85
C LEU A 76 4.74 -0.93 -2.47
N GLY A 77 5.71 -1.32 -3.30
CA GLY A 77 6.61 -2.43 -3.03
C GLY A 77 7.98 -1.94 -2.61
N LEU A 78 8.53 -2.50 -1.56
CA LEU A 78 9.86 -2.18 -1.05
C LEU A 78 10.66 -3.47 -0.84
N THR A 79 11.89 -3.52 -1.36
CA THR A 79 12.76 -4.67 -1.16
C THR A 79 13.43 -4.59 0.21
N VAL A 80 13.30 -5.65 0.99
CA VAL A 80 13.91 -5.81 2.31
C VAL A 80 14.79 -7.05 2.35
N GLY A 81 15.86 -7.00 3.15
CA GLY A 81 16.68 -8.17 3.47
C GLY A 81 16.23 -8.80 4.78
N VAL A 82 15.98 -10.11 4.79
CA VAL A 82 15.54 -10.86 5.96
C VAL A 82 16.31 -12.18 6.04
N ALA A 83 17.10 -12.34 7.11
CA ALA A 83 17.87 -13.54 7.36
C ALA A 83 18.76 -13.98 6.15
N GLY A 84 19.32 -13.01 5.42
CA GLY A 84 20.17 -13.22 4.25
C GLY A 84 19.41 -13.48 2.94
N GLY A 85 18.09 -13.50 2.95
CA GLY A 85 17.24 -13.46 1.74
C GLY A 85 16.79 -12.03 1.45
N GLU A 86 16.46 -11.75 0.19
CA GLU A 86 15.84 -10.50 -0.23
C GLU A 86 14.44 -10.77 -0.77
N ALA A 87 13.49 -9.90 -0.42
CA ALA A 87 12.11 -10.02 -0.86
C ALA A 87 11.44 -8.66 -1.01
N GLU A 88 10.57 -8.53 -2.01
CA GLU A 88 9.69 -7.39 -2.13
C GLU A 88 8.46 -7.58 -1.23
N VAL A 89 8.21 -6.60 -0.38
CA VAL A 89 7.08 -6.56 0.55
C VAL A 89 6.22 -5.33 0.30
N LEU A 90 4.95 -5.42 0.62
CA LEU A 90 4.04 -4.27 0.64
C LEU A 90 4.48 -3.29 1.72
N LEU A 91 4.69 -2.03 1.37
CA LEU A 91 4.88 -0.94 2.33
C LEU A 91 3.51 -0.51 2.87
N ASP A 92 3.31 -0.70 4.16
CA ASP A 92 2.04 -0.45 4.84
C ASP A 92 2.24 0.48 6.05
N THR A 93 1.86 1.74 5.91
CA THR A 93 1.93 2.71 7.01
C THR A 93 0.76 2.58 7.99
N GLY A 94 -0.25 1.77 7.66
CA GLY A 94 -1.42 1.51 8.49
C GLY A 94 -1.29 0.31 9.42
N SER A 95 -0.23 -0.50 9.31
CA SER A 95 0.02 -1.62 10.22
C SER A 95 1.44 -1.58 10.82
N ALA A 96 1.69 -2.37 11.85
CA ALA A 96 2.98 -2.44 12.53
C ALA A 96 3.67 -3.80 12.33
N GLY A 97 5.00 -3.76 12.20
CA GLY A 97 5.87 -4.94 12.15
C GLY A 97 6.03 -5.58 10.77
N LEU A 98 7.11 -6.31 10.63
CA LEU A 98 7.40 -7.06 9.40
C LEU A 98 6.78 -8.45 9.46
N ARG A 99 5.99 -8.76 8.44
CA ARG A 99 5.42 -10.09 8.20
C ARG A 99 5.89 -10.59 6.85
N ILE A 100 6.53 -11.74 6.79
CA ILE A 100 7.15 -12.27 5.57
C ILE A 100 6.86 -13.75 5.41
N LEU A 101 6.60 -14.20 4.20
CA LEU A 101 6.45 -15.60 3.88
C LEU A 101 7.69 -16.37 4.33
N SER A 102 7.52 -17.49 5.03
CA SER A 102 8.61 -18.37 5.47
C SER A 102 9.48 -18.82 4.30
N SER A 103 8.91 -18.96 3.10
CA SER A 103 9.63 -19.33 1.88
C SER A 103 10.47 -18.20 1.28
N ALA A 104 10.21 -16.95 1.64
CA ALA A 104 10.94 -15.77 1.14
C ALA A 104 12.02 -15.28 2.11
N ALA A 105 11.92 -15.65 3.39
CA ALA A 105 12.98 -15.39 4.35
C ALA A 105 14.19 -16.30 4.07
N GLY A 106 15.42 -15.76 4.21
CA GLY A 106 16.64 -16.56 4.22
C GLY A 106 16.73 -17.42 5.49
N ARG A 107 17.89 -18.05 5.67
CA ARG A 107 18.15 -18.93 6.83
C ARG A 107 19.25 -18.40 7.75
N PHE A 108 19.96 -17.37 7.33
CA PHE A 108 21.07 -16.81 8.09
C PHE A 108 20.60 -16.10 9.34
N GLY A 109 20.99 -16.60 10.51
CA GLY A 109 20.61 -15.99 11.79
C GLY A 109 19.10 -16.02 12.07
N LEU A 110 18.32 -16.87 11.40
CA LEU A 110 16.89 -17.04 11.64
C LEU A 110 16.67 -17.93 12.86
N GLU A 111 16.01 -17.38 13.88
CA GLU A 111 15.63 -18.08 15.09
C GLU A 111 14.10 -18.08 15.23
N ARG A 112 13.46 -19.25 15.02
CA ARG A 112 12.03 -19.42 15.27
C ARG A 112 11.76 -19.51 16.76
N THR A 113 10.89 -18.66 17.29
CA THR A 113 10.57 -18.65 18.75
C THR A 113 9.57 -19.75 19.13
N GLY A 114 8.86 -20.33 18.15
CA GLY A 114 7.74 -21.23 18.39
C GLY A 114 6.47 -20.57 18.89
N ILE A 115 6.45 -19.24 19.06
CA ILE A 115 5.26 -18.48 19.47
C ILE A 115 4.33 -18.35 18.27
N PRO A 116 3.08 -18.86 18.32
CA PRO A 116 2.12 -18.70 17.23
C PRO A 116 1.77 -17.22 17.06
N SER A 117 1.63 -16.79 15.82
CA SER A 117 1.21 -15.43 15.46
C SER A 117 0.15 -15.49 14.38
N THR A 118 -0.96 -14.80 14.60
CA THR A 118 -2.06 -14.68 13.63
C THR A 118 -2.55 -13.25 13.61
N VAL A 119 -2.62 -12.67 12.40
CA VAL A 119 -3.21 -11.36 12.18
C VAL A 119 -4.29 -11.46 11.10
N THR A 120 -5.35 -10.67 11.25
CA THR A 120 -6.38 -10.49 10.23
C THR A 120 -6.47 -9.01 9.91
N PHE A 121 -6.31 -8.67 8.65
CA PHE A 121 -6.42 -7.31 8.14
C PHE A 121 -7.89 -6.93 7.87
N ALA A 122 -8.15 -5.64 7.71
CA ALA A 122 -9.50 -5.11 7.54
C ALA A 122 -10.23 -5.64 6.28
N ASP A 123 -9.48 -6.01 5.25
CA ASP A 123 -9.99 -6.62 4.01
C ASP A 123 -10.35 -8.12 4.15
N GLY A 124 -10.01 -8.73 5.30
CA GLY A 124 -10.23 -10.15 5.59
C GLY A 124 -9.04 -11.04 5.29
N THR A 125 -7.95 -10.50 4.76
CA THR A 125 -6.69 -11.26 4.60
C THR A 125 -6.16 -11.68 5.96
N ARG A 126 -5.82 -12.96 6.11
CA ARG A 126 -5.31 -13.51 7.36
C ARG A 126 -3.96 -14.19 7.14
N PHE A 127 -2.98 -13.79 7.92
CA PHE A 127 -1.67 -14.41 7.99
C PHE A 127 -1.56 -15.28 9.24
N ILE A 128 -1.16 -16.53 9.06
CA ILE A 128 -0.97 -17.52 10.12
C ILE A 128 0.47 -18.00 10.06
N GLY A 129 1.14 -18.05 11.21
CA GLY A 129 2.53 -18.50 11.29
C GLY A 129 3.08 -18.41 12.70
N VAL A 130 4.37 -18.11 12.80
CA VAL A 130 5.08 -18.01 14.09
C VAL A 130 5.95 -16.75 14.14
N LEU A 131 6.24 -16.28 15.34
CA LEU A 131 7.26 -15.25 15.54
C LEU A 131 8.67 -15.83 15.36
N ALA A 132 9.56 -15.00 14.82
CA ALA A 132 10.98 -15.33 14.69
C ALA A 132 11.82 -14.07 14.93
N ARG A 133 13.07 -14.28 15.37
CA ARG A 133 14.09 -13.23 15.42
C ARG A 133 15.04 -13.38 14.23
N VAL A 134 15.27 -12.30 13.51
CA VAL A 134 16.02 -12.33 12.26
C VAL A 134 16.90 -11.08 12.10
N PRO A 135 18.08 -11.18 11.49
CA PRO A 135 18.78 -10.03 10.91
C PRO A 135 17.90 -9.38 9.84
N PHE A 136 17.79 -8.07 9.90
CA PHE A 136 17.01 -7.26 8.97
C PHE A 136 17.90 -6.26 8.26
N SER A 137 17.64 -5.98 7.00
CA SER A 137 18.29 -4.89 6.27
C SER A 137 17.33 -4.19 5.31
N LEU A 138 17.62 -2.92 5.06
CA LEU A 138 16.86 -2.07 4.16
C LEU A 138 17.82 -1.19 3.36
N GLY A 139 17.83 -1.35 2.02
CA GLY A 139 18.75 -0.61 1.15
C GLY A 139 20.23 -0.80 1.51
N GLY A 140 20.61 -1.99 2.02
CA GLY A 140 21.97 -2.29 2.48
C GLY A 140 22.27 -1.87 3.93
N ILE A 141 21.38 -1.10 4.59
CA ILE A 141 21.52 -0.71 6.00
C ILE A 141 21.08 -1.89 6.86
N GLN A 142 21.98 -2.44 7.67
CA GLN A 142 21.70 -3.54 8.58
C GLN A 142 21.07 -3.01 9.89
N SER A 143 20.10 -3.75 10.44
CA SER A 143 19.61 -3.49 11.80
C SER A 143 20.72 -3.72 12.84
N ARG A 144 20.71 -2.96 13.94
CA ARG A 144 21.70 -3.09 15.02
C ARG A 144 21.64 -4.42 15.74
N GLU A 145 20.47 -5.03 15.74
CA GLU A 145 20.16 -6.29 16.41
C GLU A 145 19.08 -7.02 15.62
N PRO A 146 18.90 -8.34 15.83
CA PRO A 146 17.81 -9.06 15.22
C PRO A 146 16.45 -8.45 15.60
N VAL A 147 15.55 -8.35 14.60
CA VAL A 147 14.18 -7.87 14.77
C VAL A 147 13.22 -9.04 14.91
N THR A 148 12.13 -8.84 15.66
CA THR A 148 11.03 -9.79 15.69
C THR A 148 10.18 -9.61 14.45
N VAL A 149 9.88 -10.72 13.75
CA VAL A 149 9.04 -10.76 12.55
C VAL A 149 8.02 -11.88 12.68
N GLN A 150 6.89 -11.77 11.96
CA GLN A 150 6.05 -12.93 11.72
C GLN A 150 6.52 -13.66 10.46
N LEU A 151 6.91 -14.93 10.62
CA LEU A 151 7.06 -15.83 9.48
C LEU A 151 5.69 -16.38 9.12
N ILE A 152 5.23 -16.05 7.92
CA ILE A 152 3.93 -16.48 7.41
C ILE A 152 4.09 -17.87 6.80
N ASP A 153 3.39 -18.83 7.39
CA ASP A 153 3.33 -20.21 6.86
C ASP A 153 2.08 -20.40 5.99
N GLN A 154 1.01 -19.63 6.25
CA GLN A 154 -0.23 -19.70 5.51
C GLN A 154 -0.89 -18.32 5.35
N VAL A 155 -1.40 -18.06 4.14
CA VAL A 155 -2.26 -16.91 3.82
C VAL A 155 -3.65 -17.43 3.52
N THR A 156 -4.66 -16.88 4.18
CA THR A 156 -6.07 -17.28 4.03
C THR A 156 -6.98 -16.06 4.03
N CYS A 157 -8.26 -16.30 3.75
CA CYS A 157 -9.32 -15.30 3.86
C CYS A 157 -10.29 -15.65 4.97
N VAL A 158 -10.79 -14.65 5.66
CA VAL A 158 -11.95 -14.81 6.54
C VAL A 158 -13.17 -15.05 5.67
N GLU A 159 -13.93 -16.10 5.94
CA GLU A 159 -15.06 -16.54 5.09
C GLU A 159 -16.09 -15.44 4.82
N SER A 160 -16.42 -14.63 5.83
CA SER A 160 -17.35 -13.50 5.68
C SER A 160 -16.82 -12.31 4.87
N LEU A 161 -15.51 -12.28 4.55
CA LEU A 161 -14.84 -11.19 3.86
C LEU A 161 -14.10 -11.65 2.59
N VAL A 162 -14.38 -12.84 2.08
CA VAL A 162 -13.71 -13.41 0.87
C VAL A 162 -13.78 -12.47 -0.34
N ALA A 163 -14.88 -11.73 -0.49
CA ALA A 163 -15.06 -10.81 -1.62
C ALA A 163 -14.12 -9.60 -1.59
N THR A 164 -13.58 -9.24 -0.43
CA THR A 164 -12.68 -8.09 -0.24
C THR A 164 -11.23 -8.51 0.04
N CYS A 165 -11.02 -9.80 0.28
CA CYS A 165 -9.72 -10.34 0.67
C CYS A 165 -8.67 -10.20 -0.43
N SER A 166 -7.48 -9.81 -0.05
CA SER A 166 -6.31 -9.58 -0.91
C SER A 166 -5.27 -10.70 -0.79
N ASP A 167 -5.66 -11.93 -0.44
CA ASP A 167 -4.76 -13.08 -0.30
C ASP A 167 -3.94 -13.36 -1.57
N ASN A 168 -4.50 -13.05 -2.73
CA ASN A 168 -3.85 -13.19 -4.04
C ASN A 168 -2.68 -12.22 -4.26
N LEU A 169 -2.45 -11.25 -3.38
CA LEU A 169 -1.29 -10.36 -3.40
C LEU A 169 -0.04 -11.02 -2.82
N PHE A 170 -0.21 -12.08 -2.02
CA PHE A 170 0.86 -12.70 -1.24
C PHE A 170 1.05 -14.16 -1.63
N GLY A 171 2.29 -14.56 -1.82
CA GLY A 171 2.63 -15.95 -2.15
C GLY A 171 3.70 -16.08 -3.22
N PRO A 172 4.13 -17.32 -3.54
CA PRO A 172 5.06 -17.57 -4.64
C PRO A 172 4.48 -17.06 -5.97
N GLY A 173 5.25 -16.23 -6.68
CA GLY A 173 4.82 -15.63 -7.95
C GLY A 173 3.76 -14.53 -7.82
N ARG A 174 3.44 -14.10 -6.61
CA ARG A 174 2.57 -12.96 -6.33
C ARG A 174 3.39 -11.67 -6.19
N PRO A 175 2.73 -10.49 -6.23
CA PRO A 175 3.43 -9.21 -6.15
C PRO A 175 4.29 -9.02 -4.89
N PHE A 176 3.84 -9.55 -3.75
CA PHE A 176 4.50 -9.34 -2.47
C PHE A 176 4.78 -10.65 -1.73
N ALA A 177 5.94 -10.69 -1.09
CA ALA A 177 6.33 -11.77 -0.19
C ALA A 177 5.88 -11.51 1.27
N GLY A 178 5.19 -10.40 1.52
CA GLY A 178 4.77 -10.03 2.87
C GLY A 178 4.43 -8.55 2.98
N ILE A 179 4.38 -8.05 4.22
CA ILE A 179 4.05 -6.67 4.56
C ILE A 179 5.13 -6.09 5.47
N LEU A 180 5.65 -4.92 5.13
CA LEU A 180 6.44 -4.08 6.03
C LEU A 180 5.51 -3.04 6.65
N GLY A 181 5.00 -3.36 7.84
CA GLY A 181 4.23 -2.44 8.65
C GLY A 181 5.13 -1.39 9.32
N THR A 182 4.84 -0.11 9.06
CA THR A 182 5.65 1.00 9.54
C THR A 182 4.88 1.99 10.41
N SER A 183 3.65 1.65 10.82
CA SER A 183 2.83 2.42 11.76
C SER A 183 3.63 2.80 13.00
N LEU A 184 3.35 3.96 13.54
CA LEU A 184 3.94 4.47 14.78
C LEU A 184 3.19 4.01 16.03
N ASP A 185 2.05 3.34 15.86
CA ASP A 185 1.18 2.84 16.92
C ASP A 185 1.39 1.33 17.16
N GLU A 186 0.95 0.86 18.32
CA GLU A 186 0.94 -0.56 18.72
C GLU A 186 -0.27 -1.28 18.09
N ARG A 187 -0.26 -1.43 16.75
CA ARG A 187 -1.38 -2.07 16.00
C ARG A 187 -1.21 -3.57 15.80
N SER A 188 -0.14 -4.14 16.31
CA SER A 188 0.04 -5.58 16.24
C SER A 188 -0.61 -6.25 17.43
N PRO A 189 -1.38 -7.34 17.24
CA PRO A 189 -1.83 -8.17 18.35
C PRO A 189 -0.63 -8.79 19.10
N ASP A 190 0.50 -8.93 18.43
CA ASP A 190 1.76 -9.38 18.99
C ASP A 190 2.56 -8.16 19.42
N ARG A 191 2.57 -7.82 20.69
CA ARG A 191 3.24 -6.63 21.25
C ARG A 191 4.75 -6.56 20.98
N GLU A 192 5.36 -7.65 20.49
CA GLU A 192 6.75 -7.71 20.06
C GLU A 192 6.95 -7.29 18.61
N LEU A 193 5.86 -7.19 17.81
CA LEU A 193 5.91 -6.78 16.42
C LEU A 193 5.70 -5.27 16.29
N PHE A 194 6.77 -4.55 16.21
CA PHE A 194 6.80 -3.12 15.90
C PHE A 194 7.63 -2.86 14.64
N SER A 195 7.58 -1.65 14.13
CA SER A 195 8.31 -1.30 12.91
C SER A 195 9.81 -1.62 13.03
N PRO A 196 10.39 -2.45 12.15
CA PRO A 196 11.82 -2.77 12.18
C PRO A 196 12.70 -1.56 11.89
N LEU A 197 12.14 -0.47 11.36
CA LEU A 197 12.86 0.78 11.11
C LEU A 197 13.44 1.38 12.39
N THR A 198 12.80 1.14 13.55
CA THR A 198 13.29 1.59 14.86
C THR A 198 14.62 0.94 15.25
N ARG A 199 15.00 -0.16 14.60
CA ARG A 199 16.26 -0.90 14.84
C ARG A 199 17.38 -0.54 13.86
N LEU A 200 17.14 0.36 12.93
CA LEU A 200 18.20 0.86 12.05
C LEU A 200 19.25 1.66 12.87
N PRO A 201 20.51 1.69 12.41
CA PRO A 201 21.58 2.39 13.14
C PRO A 201 21.51 3.92 13.00
N GLY A 202 21.98 4.62 14.03
CA GLY A 202 22.16 6.08 14.00
C GLY A 202 20.88 6.83 13.62
N ASN A 203 21.00 7.82 12.76
CA ASN A 203 19.87 8.66 12.33
C ASN A 203 18.88 7.94 11.40
N PHE A 204 19.22 6.79 10.81
CA PHE A 204 18.29 6.07 9.93
C PHE A 204 17.00 5.64 10.61
N ARG A 205 16.99 5.52 11.94
CA ARG A 205 15.80 5.18 12.73
C ARG A 205 14.91 6.38 13.07
N SER A 206 15.36 7.62 12.83
CA SER A 206 14.62 8.83 13.24
C SER A 206 13.26 8.97 12.56
N GLY A 207 13.10 8.36 11.40
CA GLY A 207 11.85 8.37 10.63
C GLY A 207 12.09 8.09 9.16
N TYR A 208 11.03 8.28 8.37
CA TYR A 208 11.08 8.01 6.93
C TYR A 208 10.17 8.92 6.14
N ILE A 209 10.42 9.00 4.82
CA ILE A 209 9.60 9.75 3.86
C ILE A 209 9.15 8.81 2.76
N VAL A 210 7.85 8.82 2.44
CA VAL A 210 7.26 8.11 1.31
C VAL A 210 7.02 9.13 0.20
N GLN A 211 7.65 8.91 -0.96
CA GLN A 211 7.52 9.77 -2.13
C GLN A 211 7.18 8.92 -3.34
N THR A 212 6.11 9.24 -4.03
CA THR A 212 5.77 8.63 -5.32
C THR A 212 5.99 9.63 -6.44
N GLY A 213 6.19 9.19 -7.67
CA GLY A 213 6.22 10.09 -8.85
C GLY A 213 4.84 10.53 -9.33
N GLY A 214 3.80 10.40 -8.47
CA GLY A 214 2.41 10.59 -8.84
C GLY A 214 1.74 9.32 -9.36
N PHE A 215 0.47 9.43 -9.74
CA PHE A 215 -0.35 8.27 -10.12
C PHE A 215 0.20 7.46 -11.31
N ASN A 216 0.80 8.13 -12.29
CA ASN A 216 1.31 7.45 -13.48
C ASN A 216 2.71 6.87 -13.30
N SER A 217 3.36 7.13 -12.18
CA SER A 217 4.68 6.58 -11.90
C SER A 217 4.62 5.08 -11.64
N VAL A 218 5.68 4.39 -12.00
CA VAL A 218 5.95 2.98 -11.66
C VAL A 218 7.02 2.87 -10.58
N GLN A 219 7.57 3.99 -10.14
CA GLN A 219 8.63 4.08 -9.14
C GLN A 219 8.35 5.18 -8.12
N GLY A 220 8.87 4.99 -6.92
CA GLY A 220 8.90 5.94 -5.83
C GLY A 220 10.22 5.87 -5.08
N LEU A 221 10.34 6.67 -4.05
CA LEU A 221 11.46 6.69 -3.12
C LEU A 221 10.96 6.51 -1.69
N PHE A 222 11.62 5.63 -0.97
CA PHE A 222 11.49 5.48 0.47
C PHE A 222 12.78 5.99 1.11
N THR A 223 12.71 7.15 1.76
CA THR A 223 13.89 7.74 2.39
C THR A 223 13.88 7.46 3.88
N VAL A 224 14.89 6.78 4.41
CA VAL A 224 15.09 6.57 5.85
C VAL A 224 16.09 7.57 6.41
N GLY A 225 15.88 8.00 7.66
CA GLY A 225 16.69 9.02 8.31
C GLY A 225 16.25 10.44 7.94
N LEU A 226 15.55 11.09 8.86
CA LEU A 226 15.11 12.47 8.69
C LEU A 226 16.22 13.44 9.02
N THR A 227 16.38 14.45 8.17
CA THR A 227 17.32 15.57 8.33
C THR A 227 16.59 16.87 8.04
N ASP A 228 17.14 18.01 8.49
CA ASP A 228 16.55 19.32 8.15
C ASP A 228 16.47 19.53 6.65
N ALA A 229 17.45 19.01 5.89
CA ALA A 229 17.48 19.18 4.44
C ALA A 229 16.36 18.38 3.75
N ASN A 230 16.10 17.09 4.11
CA ASN A 230 15.09 16.29 3.44
C ASN A 230 13.68 16.56 3.96
N THR A 231 13.54 17.16 5.15
CA THR A 231 12.25 17.58 5.71
C THR A 231 11.88 19.03 5.43
N ALA A 232 12.72 19.77 4.72
CA ALA A 232 12.41 21.13 4.29
C ALA A 232 11.12 21.17 3.46
N GLY A 233 10.23 22.13 3.79
CA GLY A 233 8.94 22.30 3.13
C GLY A 233 7.84 21.32 3.56
N PHE A 234 8.10 20.42 4.53
CA PHE A 234 7.03 19.62 5.13
C PHE A 234 6.32 20.41 6.24
N ASN A 235 5.01 20.29 6.26
CA ASN A 235 4.16 20.80 7.34
C ASN A 235 3.86 19.65 8.31
N PHE A 236 4.51 19.65 9.47
CA PHE A 236 4.38 18.58 10.47
C PHE A 236 3.21 18.81 11.43
N ARG A 237 2.58 17.70 11.85
CA ARG A 237 1.57 17.65 12.91
C ARG A 237 2.00 16.67 13.98
N GLN A 238 1.87 17.13 15.24
CA GLN A 238 2.23 16.35 16.42
C GLN A 238 1.18 15.28 16.70
N LEU A 239 1.65 14.08 17.02
CA LEU A 239 0.86 12.96 17.49
C LEU A 239 0.91 12.88 19.03
N PRO A 240 -0.15 12.43 19.70
CA PRO A 240 -0.09 12.11 21.11
C PRO A 240 0.75 10.84 21.36
N GLN A 241 1.67 10.92 22.31
CA GLN A 241 2.37 9.73 22.80
C GLN A 241 1.43 8.95 23.73
N VAL A 242 1.29 7.65 23.49
CA VAL A 242 0.39 6.77 24.24
C VAL A 242 1.13 5.74 25.07
N GLY A 243 2.44 5.61 24.90
CA GLY A 243 3.27 4.68 25.64
C GLY A 243 4.70 4.61 25.11
N SER A 244 5.37 3.53 25.48
CA SER A 244 6.65 3.14 24.92
C SER A 244 6.74 1.61 24.90
N PHE A 245 7.44 1.08 23.91
CA PHE A 245 7.83 -0.32 23.88
C PHE A 245 8.84 -0.61 25.00
N LEU A 246 9.10 -1.89 25.28
CA LEU A 246 10.02 -2.32 26.35
C LEU A 246 11.44 -1.77 26.22
N ASP A 247 11.87 -1.45 25.01
CA ASP A 247 13.18 -0.88 24.69
C ASP A 247 13.23 0.64 24.78
N GLY A 248 12.13 1.28 25.21
CA GLY A 248 12.01 2.73 25.33
C GLY A 248 11.59 3.44 24.03
N THR A 249 11.40 2.72 22.89
CA THR A 249 10.88 3.32 21.67
C THR A 249 9.47 3.88 21.92
N PRO A 250 9.20 5.17 21.64
CA PRO A 250 7.89 5.75 21.89
C PRO A 250 6.82 5.15 20.98
N ILE A 251 5.61 5.04 21.51
CA ILE A 251 4.41 4.64 20.79
C ILE A 251 3.55 5.88 20.58
N TRP A 252 3.22 6.18 19.33
CA TRP A 252 2.46 7.36 18.94
C TRP A 252 1.13 6.94 18.32
N ARG A 253 0.03 7.58 18.71
CA ARG A 253 -1.27 7.33 18.10
C ARG A 253 -1.38 8.02 16.75
N ASP A 254 -1.01 7.32 15.68
CA ASP A 254 -0.93 7.85 14.30
C ASP A 254 -2.30 8.12 13.67
N GLU A 255 -3.39 7.58 14.22
CA GLU A 255 -4.77 7.85 13.82
C GLU A 255 -5.41 9.05 14.55
N ALA A 256 -4.68 9.73 15.43
CA ALA A 256 -5.26 10.79 16.26
C ALA A 256 -5.46 12.11 15.53
N LEU A 257 -4.88 12.30 14.36
CA LEU A 257 -4.99 13.54 13.62
C LEU A 257 -6.43 13.76 13.13
N GLN A 258 -6.99 14.90 13.53
CA GLN A 258 -8.36 15.30 13.17
C GLN A 258 -8.35 16.01 11.83
N VAL A 259 -8.88 15.35 10.81
CA VAL A 259 -9.04 15.91 9.46
C VAL A 259 -10.47 16.38 9.29
N ALA A 260 -10.66 17.57 8.76
CA ALA A 260 -11.98 18.13 8.43
C ALA A 260 -12.42 17.65 7.05
N TYR A 261 -13.54 16.97 6.98
CA TYR A 261 -14.13 16.44 5.75
C TYR A 261 -15.31 17.24 5.28
N SER A 262 -15.41 17.43 3.96
CA SER A 262 -16.59 17.98 3.30
C SER A 262 -16.92 17.15 2.05
N ILE A 263 -18.21 16.89 1.84
CA ILE A 263 -18.72 16.19 0.65
C ILE A 263 -19.88 17.01 0.09
N SER A 264 -19.80 17.37 -1.20
CA SER A 264 -20.85 18.15 -1.86
C SER A 264 -22.22 17.47 -1.79
N ASN A 265 -23.27 18.27 -1.63
CA ASN A 265 -24.66 17.82 -1.56
C ASN A 265 -24.96 16.84 -0.42
N THR A 266 -24.20 16.91 0.67
CA THR A 266 -24.42 16.11 1.90
C THR A 266 -24.38 16.99 3.14
N SER A 267 -24.76 16.42 4.31
CA SER A 267 -24.61 17.10 5.60
C SER A 267 -23.14 17.13 6.11
N ILE A 268 -22.23 16.45 5.43
CA ILE A 268 -20.81 16.40 5.83
C ILE A 268 -20.14 17.68 5.35
N GLN A 269 -19.96 18.63 6.26
CA GLN A 269 -19.36 19.94 5.99
C GLN A 269 -18.38 20.30 7.11
N ASN A 270 -17.07 20.33 6.79
CA ASN A 270 -15.99 20.59 7.75
C ASN A 270 -16.05 19.71 9.00
N THR A 271 -16.52 18.47 8.85
CA THR A 271 -16.69 17.52 9.96
C THR A 271 -15.33 16.92 10.32
N LEU A 272 -14.89 17.13 11.55
CA LEU A 272 -13.64 16.58 12.06
C LEU A 272 -13.79 15.08 12.35
N SER A 273 -12.81 14.31 11.93
CA SER A 273 -12.75 12.87 12.19
C SER A 273 -11.31 12.36 12.29
N PRO A 274 -11.04 11.40 13.21
CA PRO A 274 -9.74 10.77 13.31
C PRO A 274 -9.39 10.06 12.00
N THR A 275 -8.13 10.19 11.58
CA THR A 275 -7.70 9.79 10.23
C THR A 275 -6.37 9.06 10.29
N LEU A 276 -6.31 7.91 9.61
CA LEU A 276 -5.11 7.14 9.36
C LEU A 276 -4.61 7.37 7.93
N PHE A 277 -3.32 7.63 7.78
CA PHE A 277 -2.65 7.78 6.48
C PHE A 277 -2.00 6.45 6.14
N ASP A 278 -2.64 5.70 5.25
CA ASP A 278 -2.42 4.27 5.07
C ASP A 278 -1.99 3.92 3.64
N SER A 279 -0.68 3.69 3.43
CA SER A 279 -0.16 3.28 2.11
C SER A 279 -0.50 1.82 1.75
N GLY A 280 -0.96 1.01 2.69
CA GLY A 280 -1.51 -0.32 2.44
C GLY A 280 -2.93 -0.30 1.86
N ALA A 281 -3.63 0.83 1.99
CA ALA A 281 -4.95 1.03 1.40
C ALA A 281 -4.86 1.62 0.00
N SER A 282 -5.41 0.92 -1.01
CA SER A 282 -5.36 1.35 -2.42
C SER A 282 -6.21 2.57 -2.74
N ASP A 283 -7.20 2.87 -1.91
CA ASP A 283 -8.24 3.89 -2.12
C ASP A 283 -8.44 4.74 -0.85
N ILE A 284 -9.41 5.64 -0.88
CA ILE A 284 -9.90 6.36 0.29
C ILE A 284 -11.12 5.62 0.83
N PHE A 285 -11.12 5.35 2.14
CA PHE A 285 -12.24 4.68 2.82
C PHE A 285 -12.77 5.56 3.95
N LEU A 286 -14.01 6.01 3.81
CA LEU A 286 -14.70 6.85 4.76
C LEU A 286 -15.75 6.04 5.51
N ASN A 287 -15.88 6.28 6.79
CA ASN A 287 -17.00 5.84 7.59
C ASN A 287 -17.97 7.00 7.77
N ALA A 288 -19.08 6.99 7.03
CA ALA A 288 -20.08 8.05 7.06
C ALA A 288 -20.64 8.28 8.47
N ARG A 289 -20.78 7.26 9.29
CA ARG A 289 -21.29 7.35 10.67
C ARG A 289 -20.35 8.16 11.56
N LEU A 290 -19.03 8.01 11.40
CA LEU A 290 -18.05 8.84 12.12
C LEU A 290 -18.09 10.30 11.68
N LEU A 291 -18.62 10.57 10.48
CA LEU A 291 -18.84 11.91 9.95
C LEU A 291 -20.25 12.43 10.29
N GLY A 292 -21.00 11.77 11.18
CA GLY A 292 -22.34 12.18 11.60
C GLY A 292 -23.41 12.03 10.51
N ALA A 293 -23.14 11.24 9.46
CA ALA A 293 -24.08 11.03 8.37
C ALA A 293 -24.67 9.60 8.39
N ALA A 294 -25.85 9.45 7.82
CA ALA A 294 -26.41 8.14 7.52
C ALA A 294 -25.55 7.43 6.46
N PRO A 295 -25.53 6.09 6.43
CA PRO A 295 -24.88 5.36 5.35
C PRO A 295 -25.40 5.81 3.99
N PHE A 296 -24.49 5.94 3.03
CA PHE A 296 -24.84 6.26 1.65
C PHE A 296 -25.56 5.08 0.98
N SER A 297 -26.44 5.37 0.02
CA SER A 297 -27.11 4.34 -0.77
C SER A 297 -26.16 3.58 -1.73
N THR A 298 -24.98 4.14 -1.98
CA THR A 298 -23.93 3.57 -2.83
C THR A 298 -22.68 3.25 -2.00
N ALA A 299 -21.89 2.27 -2.42
CA ALA A 299 -20.63 1.92 -1.77
C ALA A 299 -19.55 3.01 -1.96
N THR A 300 -19.62 3.78 -3.05
CA THR A 300 -18.67 4.83 -3.40
C THR A 300 -19.39 6.14 -3.69
N LEU A 301 -18.68 7.25 -3.56
CA LEU A 301 -19.21 8.55 -4.01
C LEU A 301 -19.48 8.53 -5.52
N PRO A 302 -20.61 9.13 -5.96
CA PRO A 302 -20.97 9.16 -7.38
C PRO A 302 -20.03 10.09 -8.17
N PRO A 303 -19.90 9.87 -9.50
CA PRO A 303 -19.20 10.80 -10.39
C PRO A 303 -19.73 12.22 -10.26
N GLY A 304 -18.82 13.20 -10.25
CA GLY A 304 -19.12 14.62 -10.09
C GLY A 304 -19.19 15.09 -8.63
N ALA A 305 -19.25 14.20 -7.64
CA ALA A 305 -19.17 14.59 -6.25
C ALA A 305 -17.81 15.25 -5.95
N GLU A 306 -17.85 16.34 -5.20
CA GLU A 306 -16.65 17.01 -4.69
C GLU A 306 -16.41 16.56 -3.26
N TRP A 307 -15.21 16.10 -3.01
CA TRP A 307 -14.73 15.69 -1.70
C TRP A 307 -13.52 16.53 -1.31
N ARG A 308 -13.45 16.90 -0.07
CA ARG A 308 -12.35 17.69 0.49
C ARG A 308 -11.95 17.15 1.85
N ALA A 309 -10.65 17.07 2.09
CA ALA A 309 -10.04 16.77 3.38
C ALA A 309 -9.04 17.87 3.73
N VAL A 310 -9.17 18.46 4.90
CA VAL A 310 -8.29 19.53 5.39
C VAL A 310 -7.68 19.11 6.72
N LEU A 311 -6.38 19.05 6.77
CA LEU A 311 -5.62 19.02 8.01
C LEU A 311 -5.02 20.42 8.19
N GLU A 312 -5.54 21.17 9.15
CA GLU A 312 -5.20 22.57 9.33
C GLU A 312 -3.68 22.78 9.41
N GLY A 313 -3.20 23.74 8.58
CA GLY A 313 -1.78 24.08 8.44
C GLY A 313 -0.89 22.95 7.90
N ALA A 314 -1.44 21.82 7.43
CA ALA A 314 -0.69 20.75 6.80
C ALA A 314 -1.08 20.53 5.34
N PHE A 315 -2.35 20.30 5.04
CA PHE A 315 -2.83 20.16 3.67
C PHE A 315 -4.31 20.56 3.50
N ASP A 316 -4.67 20.89 2.26
CA ASP A 316 -6.04 21.01 1.75
C ASP A 316 -6.12 20.15 0.48
N TYR A 317 -6.67 18.95 0.61
CA TYR A 317 -6.74 17.98 -0.46
C TYR A 317 -8.16 17.86 -0.98
N ARG A 318 -8.32 17.97 -2.31
CA ARG A 318 -9.63 17.96 -2.97
C ARG A 318 -9.63 16.97 -4.11
N ILE A 319 -10.74 16.26 -4.24
CA ILE A 319 -11.02 15.35 -5.36
C ILE A 319 -12.41 15.69 -5.90
N ARG A 320 -12.53 15.80 -7.22
CA ARG A 320 -13.79 15.71 -7.93
C ARG A 320 -13.90 14.34 -8.54
N VAL A 321 -14.76 13.49 -7.98
CA VAL A 321 -14.90 12.08 -8.37
C VAL A 321 -15.20 11.96 -9.87
N GLY A 322 -14.39 11.18 -10.61
CA GLY A 322 -14.55 10.96 -12.05
C GLY A 322 -14.09 12.10 -12.96
N PHE A 323 -13.29 13.07 -12.46
CA PHE A 323 -12.73 14.16 -13.25
C PHE A 323 -11.23 14.36 -13.00
N PRO A 324 -10.42 14.61 -14.05
CA PRO A 324 -10.66 14.24 -15.45
C PRO A 324 -10.70 12.72 -15.59
N VAL A 325 -11.42 12.23 -16.56
CA VAL A 325 -11.83 10.83 -16.79
C VAL A 325 -10.70 9.82 -16.61
N THR A 326 -10.37 9.49 -15.36
CA THR A 326 -9.62 8.29 -15.01
C THR A 326 -10.43 7.55 -13.94
N PRO A 327 -11.18 6.53 -14.34
CA PRO A 327 -12.23 5.91 -13.51
C PRO A 327 -11.76 5.28 -12.18
N SER A 328 -10.47 5.25 -11.93
CA SER A 328 -9.89 4.49 -10.82
C SER A 328 -9.07 5.29 -9.83
N ARG A 329 -8.61 6.48 -10.22
CA ARG A 329 -7.75 7.31 -9.38
C ARG A 329 -8.46 7.84 -8.14
N ASP A 330 -9.78 8.00 -8.23
CA ASP A 330 -10.54 8.84 -7.32
C ASP A 330 -11.74 8.09 -6.72
N ARG A 331 -11.59 6.78 -6.45
CA ARG A 331 -12.65 6.07 -5.74
C ARG A 331 -12.59 6.40 -4.25
N ILE A 332 -13.72 6.84 -3.74
CA ILE A 332 -13.91 7.12 -2.33
C ILE A 332 -15.05 6.23 -1.85
N PHE A 333 -14.70 5.20 -1.07
CA PHE A 333 -15.67 4.35 -0.41
C PHE A 333 -16.24 5.08 0.81
N VAL A 334 -17.56 5.02 1.03
CA VAL A 334 -18.23 5.87 2.03
C VAL A 334 -18.96 5.11 3.12
N ASN A 335 -19.07 3.81 3.02
CA ASN A 335 -19.75 2.97 4.00
C ASN A 335 -18.78 2.03 4.73
N GLY A 336 -17.56 2.51 4.99
CA GLY A 336 -16.60 1.79 5.81
C GLY A 336 -17.12 1.55 7.23
N ASN A 337 -16.64 0.49 7.86
CA ASN A 337 -16.95 0.11 9.24
C ASN A 337 -15.75 0.26 10.19
N GLN A 338 -14.61 0.76 9.67
CA GLN A 338 -13.41 1.03 10.45
C GLN A 338 -13.64 2.16 11.47
N GLY A 339 -12.88 2.15 12.56
CA GLY A 339 -12.98 3.16 13.63
C GLY A 339 -12.41 4.54 13.28
N VAL A 340 -11.82 4.69 12.09
CA VAL A 340 -11.17 5.92 11.61
C VAL A 340 -11.46 6.12 10.12
N GLN A 341 -11.18 7.31 9.59
CA GLN A 341 -11.11 7.53 8.15
C GLN A 341 -9.75 7.03 7.63
N LEU A 342 -9.72 6.39 6.46
CA LEU A 342 -8.47 5.98 5.83
C LEU A 342 -8.20 6.84 4.59
N LEU A 343 -7.08 7.57 4.60
CA LEU A 343 -6.54 8.22 3.41
C LEU A 343 -5.41 7.34 2.84
N GLY A 344 -5.77 6.56 1.82
CA GLY A 344 -4.86 5.61 1.18
C GLY A 344 -4.02 6.21 0.07
N MET A 345 -3.64 5.37 -0.88
CA MET A 345 -2.73 5.70 -1.99
C MET A 345 -3.05 6.98 -2.77
N PRO A 346 -4.33 7.41 -2.95
CA PRO A 346 -4.60 8.70 -3.60
C PRO A 346 -3.89 9.89 -2.95
N LEU A 347 -3.76 9.91 -1.61
CA LEU A 347 -3.00 10.96 -0.93
C LEU A 347 -1.50 10.85 -1.27
N PHE A 348 -0.91 9.67 -1.21
CA PHE A 348 0.51 9.44 -1.48
C PHE A 348 0.90 9.74 -2.94
N PHE A 349 -0.06 9.73 -3.87
CA PHE A 349 0.17 10.20 -5.24
C PHE A 349 0.17 11.73 -5.37
N ASN A 350 -0.37 12.46 -4.41
CA ASN A 350 -0.49 13.92 -4.45
C ASN A 350 0.36 14.64 -3.39
N ALA A 351 0.94 13.88 -2.45
CA ALA A 351 1.79 14.42 -1.39
C ALA A 351 3.00 13.51 -1.14
N ASP A 352 4.10 14.12 -0.72
CA ASP A 352 5.15 13.43 0.00
C ASP A 352 4.72 13.38 1.48
N VAL A 353 4.84 12.21 2.11
CA VAL A 353 4.45 12.01 3.50
C VAL A 353 5.66 11.57 4.33
N ALA A 354 5.95 12.30 5.38
CA ALA A 354 7.05 12.04 6.31
C ALA A 354 6.51 11.56 7.66
N PHE A 355 7.11 10.50 8.19
CA PHE A 355 6.79 9.94 9.50
C PHE A 355 8.02 10.07 10.41
N ASP A 356 7.96 10.96 11.37
CA ASP A 356 9.02 11.23 12.36
C ASP A 356 8.80 10.34 13.58
N ILE A 357 9.50 9.22 13.61
CA ILE A 357 9.35 8.19 14.65
C ILE A 357 9.82 8.72 16.01
N GLU A 358 10.94 9.44 16.02
CA GLU A 358 11.53 9.92 17.29
C GLU A 358 10.71 11.03 17.94
N ARG A 359 10.13 11.93 17.12
CA ARG A 359 9.37 13.08 17.63
C ARG A 359 7.86 12.88 17.57
N GLY A 360 7.37 11.78 16.99
CA GLY A 360 5.96 11.47 16.87
C GLY A 360 5.19 12.48 16.04
N ARG A 361 5.65 12.74 14.82
CA ARG A 361 5.01 13.71 13.93
C ARG A 361 4.78 13.10 12.55
N ILE A 362 3.69 13.50 11.91
CA ILE A 362 3.48 13.24 10.49
C ILE A 362 3.56 14.55 9.74
N GLY A 363 4.35 14.60 8.67
CA GLY A 363 4.57 15.76 7.84
C GLY A 363 4.04 15.54 6.42
N PHE A 364 3.55 16.61 5.81
CA PHE A 364 3.00 16.59 4.46
C PHE A 364 3.63 17.70 3.62
N ARG A 365 3.97 17.36 2.38
CA ARG A 365 4.40 18.30 1.35
C ARG A 365 3.60 18.00 0.09
N LEU A 366 2.56 18.81 -0.17
CA LEU A 366 1.75 18.69 -1.40
C LEU A 366 2.60 18.99 -2.64
N ARG A 367 2.27 18.34 -3.75
CA ARG A 367 2.90 18.54 -5.06
C ARG A 367 2.06 19.41 -5.97
#